data_5db56191cf3c4470d9eb6eefcaf947a7
#
_entry.id   5db56191cf3c4470d9eb6eefcaf947a7
#
_cell.length_a   1.000
_cell.length_b   1.000
_cell.length_c   1.000
_cell.angle_alpha   90.00
_cell.angle_beta   90.00
_cell.angle_gamma   90.00
#
_symmetry.space_group_name_H-M   'P 1'
#
loop_
_entity.id
_entity.type
_entity.pdbx_description
1 polymer ?
#
loop_
_entity_poly.entity_id
_entity_poly.type
_entity_poly.pdbx_seq_one_letter_code
_entity_poly.pdbx_strand_id
1 'polypeptide(L)'
;AMHLFAAHPRLMRERTQGAAKETDMTDQIATAAFIETATALTDPDHPRIYVACLAAYNNGRLHGAWINATTPDEIRAGVSAMLAVSPEPDAEEWAIHDYEGFQGASLSEYASFETVCDLADFLGEHGEMGAKLYRHFGDDLEQARAAFEDYAGEYRSAADFAEEFMRDSGTEIPPSLDYYIDWTALAPDMALNGEIMVFQ
;
A
#
# COMPACT_ATOMS: atom_id res chain seq x y z
N ALA A 1 -16.82 -4.46 10.35
CA ALA A 1 -15.88 -4.58 11.46
C ALA A 1 -14.95 -3.36 11.43
N MET A 2 -14.49 -2.94 12.61
CA MET A 2 -13.51 -1.85 12.75
C MET A 2 -12.17 -2.47 13.13
N HIS A 3 -11.12 -2.07 12.42
CA HIS A 3 -9.76 -2.50 12.73
C HIS A 3 -9.08 -1.45 13.60
N LEU A 4 -8.50 -1.86 14.70
CA LEU A 4 -7.88 -0.98 15.69
C LEU A 4 -6.40 -1.32 15.90
N PHE A 5 -5.63 -0.27 16.10
CA PHE A 5 -4.19 -0.32 16.35
C PHE A 5 -3.87 0.51 17.59
N ALA A 6 -3.03 -0.03 18.46
CA ALA A 6 -2.43 0.76 19.54
C ALA A 6 -1.31 1.64 18.97
N ALA A 7 -1.18 2.87 19.46
CA ALA A 7 -0.15 3.75 18.96
C ALA A 7 1.21 3.42 19.58
N HIS A 8 2.17 3.09 18.74
CA HIS A 8 3.55 2.92 19.18
C HIS A 8 4.22 4.27 19.38
N PRO A 9 5.02 4.49 20.45
CA PRO A 9 5.67 5.78 20.76
C PRO A 9 6.58 6.32 19.64
N ARG A 10 7.05 5.47 18.73
CA ARG A 10 7.87 5.86 17.58
C ARG A 10 7.09 6.54 16.47
N LEU A 11 5.83 6.18 16.26
CA LEU A 11 5.00 6.71 15.16
C LEU A 11 4.51 8.14 15.43
N MET A 12 4.51 8.58 16.68
CA MET A 12 4.09 9.94 17.07
C MET A 12 5.09 11.04 16.71
N ARG A 13 6.38 10.72 16.51
CA ARG A 13 7.42 11.73 16.28
C ARG A 13 7.56 12.20 14.84
N GLU A 14 7.05 11.45 13.86
CA GLU A 14 7.29 11.74 12.45
C GLU A 14 6.12 12.47 11.75
N ARG A 15 4.99 12.65 12.43
CA ARG A 15 3.78 13.30 11.89
C ARG A 15 3.89 14.80 11.58
N THR A 16 5.02 15.45 11.90
CA THR A 16 5.17 16.90 11.77
C THR A 16 5.92 17.41 10.55
N GLN A 17 6.33 16.54 9.61
CA GLN A 17 7.07 16.97 8.42
C GLN A 17 6.59 16.29 7.12
N GLY A 18 5.38 16.55 6.70
CA GLY A 18 4.86 16.08 5.43
C GLY A 18 3.84 17.05 4.85
N ALA A 19 4.29 18.19 4.35
CA ALA A 19 3.43 19.09 3.59
C ALA A 19 3.33 18.63 2.14
N ALA A 20 2.08 18.53 1.68
CA ALA A 20 1.61 18.16 0.36
C ALA A 20 2.38 18.75 -0.82
N LYS A 21 2.57 17.96 -1.86
CA LYS A 21 2.67 18.43 -3.24
C LYS A 21 1.51 17.83 -4.03
N GLU A 22 0.57 18.69 -4.37
CA GLU A 22 -0.39 18.44 -5.45
C GLU A 22 0.35 18.32 -6.77
N THR A 23 0.07 17.27 -7.51
CA THR A 23 0.42 17.17 -8.92
C THR A 23 -0.85 16.97 -9.72
N ASP A 24 -1.13 17.97 -10.52
CA ASP A 24 -2.22 18.04 -11.50
C ASP A 24 -1.99 16.99 -12.60
N MET A 25 -2.99 16.15 -12.85
CA MET A 25 -2.99 15.21 -13.97
C MET A 25 -4.17 15.47 -14.88
N THR A 26 -3.90 16.25 -15.92
CA THR A 26 -4.75 16.26 -17.10
C THR A 26 -3.88 15.90 -18.30
N ASP A 27 -3.99 14.68 -18.80
CA ASP A 27 -3.75 14.49 -20.22
C ASP A 27 -4.62 13.38 -20.80
N GLN A 28 -5.25 13.72 -21.91
CA GLN A 28 -6.23 12.89 -22.60
C GLN A 28 -5.51 11.94 -23.56
N ILE A 29 -5.80 10.69 -23.42
CA ILE A 29 -5.27 9.59 -24.22
C ILE A 29 -5.87 9.61 -25.61
N ALA A 30 -5.01 9.81 -26.60
CA ALA A 30 -5.33 9.54 -27.99
C ALA A 30 -5.38 8.01 -28.22
N THR A 31 -6.53 7.53 -28.68
CA THR A 31 -6.78 6.13 -29.02
C THR A 31 -5.96 5.76 -30.26
N ALA A 32 -4.81 5.14 -30.08
CA ALA A 32 -4.07 4.47 -31.15
C ALA A 32 -4.16 2.97 -30.91
N ALA A 33 -4.37 2.20 -31.98
CA ALA A 33 -4.54 0.75 -31.96
C ALA A 33 -3.37 0.06 -31.26
N PHE A 34 -3.66 -0.56 -30.11
CA PHE A 34 -2.71 -1.32 -29.30
C PHE A 34 -2.36 -2.63 -30.01
N ILE A 35 -1.11 -2.80 -30.40
CA ILE A 35 -0.57 -4.13 -30.69
C ILE A 35 0.16 -4.54 -29.41
N GLU A 36 -0.56 -5.27 -28.57
CA GLU A 36 -0.05 -5.84 -27.35
C GLU A 36 0.86 -7.02 -27.68
N THR A 37 2.16 -6.85 -27.54
CA THR A 37 3.09 -7.97 -27.54
C THR A 37 3.31 -8.39 -26.10
N ALA A 38 2.26 -8.92 -25.48
CA ALA A 38 2.35 -9.47 -24.14
C ALA A 38 2.84 -10.92 -24.22
N THR A 39 4.06 -11.16 -23.82
CA THR A 39 4.49 -12.53 -23.49
C THR A 39 4.04 -12.80 -22.06
N ALA A 40 2.77 -13.18 -21.91
CA ALA A 40 2.16 -13.40 -20.61
C ALA A 40 2.43 -14.83 -20.12
N LEU A 41 3.34 -14.97 -19.20
CA LEU A 41 3.28 -16.00 -18.16
C LEU A 41 2.89 -15.30 -16.87
N THR A 42 1.66 -14.75 -16.83
CA THR A 42 1.16 -14.07 -15.64
C THR A 42 0.06 -14.87 -15.00
N ASP A 43 0.22 -15.16 -13.70
CA ASP A 43 -0.88 -15.64 -12.86
C ASP A 43 -1.77 -14.43 -12.55
N PRO A 44 -3.06 -14.43 -12.96
CA PRO A 44 -3.96 -13.31 -12.73
C PRO A 44 -4.24 -13.07 -11.23
N ASP A 45 -3.97 -14.05 -10.38
CA ASP A 45 -4.15 -13.95 -8.92
C ASP A 45 -2.94 -13.32 -8.21
N HIS A 46 -1.81 -13.10 -8.92
CA HIS A 46 -0.64 -12.43 -8.36
C HIS A 46 -0.61 -10.92 -8.71
N PRO A 47 -0.14 -10.07 -7.78
CA PRO A 47 0.19 -8.69 -8.12
C PRO A 47 1.17 -8.64 -9.29
N ARG A 48 0.92 -7.73 -10.24
CA ARG A 48 1.74 -7.60 -11.45
C ARG A 48 1.90 -6.15 -11.87
N ILE A 49 2.99 -5.87 -12.54
CA ILE A 49 3.33 -4.56 -13.10
C ILE A 49 3.38 -4.64 -14.62
N TYR A 50 2.93 -3.59 -15.29
CA TYR A 50 3.17 -3.39 -16.72
C TYR A 50 4.39 -2.50 -16.90
N VAL A 51 5.46 -3.08 -17.43
CA VAL A 51 6.69 -2.36 -17.70
C VAL A 51 6.78 -2.02 -19.18
N ALA A 52 6.91 -0.73 -19.49
CA ALA A 52 7.00 -0.22 -20.85
C ALA A 52 8.43 0.19 -21.23
N CYS A 53 8.80 -0.07 -22.49
CA CYS A 53 10.02 0.44 -23.08
C CYS A 53 9.90 1.95 -23.39
N LEU A 54 10.70 2.80 -22.75
CA LEU A 54 10.61 4.25 -22.91
C LEU A 54 11.02 4.72 -24.30
N ALA A 55 11.99 4.09 -24.94
CA ALA A 55 12.38 4.39 -26.31
C ALA A 55 11.21 4.19 -27.30
N ALA A 56 10.50 3.05 -27.18
CA ALA A 56 9.34 2.79 -28.03
C ALA A 56 8.19 3.74 -27.71
N TYR A 57 7.91 3.99 -26.42
CA TYR A 57 6.86 4.91 -26.00
C TYR A 57 7.07 6.33 -26.54
N ASN A 58 8.29 6.87 -26.46
CA ASN A 58 8.65 8.19 -26.99
C ASN A 58 8.51 8.27 -28.52
N ASN A 59 8.60 7.14 -29.21
CA ASN A 59 8.38 7.04 -30.66
C ASN A 59 6.93 6.70 -31.03
N GLY A 60 5.99 6.79 -30.07
CA GLY A 60 4.56 6.57 -30.28
C GLY A 60 4.19 5.09 -30.48
N ARG A 61 5.02 4.17 -30.00
CA ARG A 61 4.80 2.72 -30.06
C ARG A 61 4.61 2.18 -28.66
N LEU A 62 3.54 1.42 -28.46
CA LEU A 62 3.39 0.69 -27.23
C LEU A 62 4.15 -0.64 -27.31
N HIS A 63 5.17 -0.74 -26.47
CA HIS A 63 5.97 -1.95 -26.30
C HIS A 63 6.27 -2.12 -24.82
N GLY A 64 5.78 -3.20 -24.23
CA GLY A 64 5.92 -3.49 -22.81
C GLY A 64 5.45 -4.91 -22.51
N ALA A 65 5.53 -5.29 -21.26
CA ALA A 65 5.10 -6.59 -20.78
C ALA A 65 4.49 -6.51 -19.39
N TRP A 66 3.49 -7.33 -19.11
CA TRP A 66 3.03 -7.62 -17.77
C TRP A 66 3.98 -8.63 -17.12
N ILE A 67 4.43 -8.34 -15.90
CA ILE A 67 5.38 -9.16 -15.15
C ILE A 67 4.84 -9.30 -13.73
N ASN A 68 4.79 -10.53 -13.21
CA ASN A 68 4.37 -10.79 -11.84
C ASN A 68 5.37 -10.23 -10.84
N ALA A 69 4.87 -9.66 -9.74
CA ALA A 69 5.68 -9.13 -8.64
C ALA A 69 6.07 -10.25 -7.66
N THR A 70 6.78 -11.26 -8.14
CA THR A 70 7.19 -12.43 -7.36
C THR A 70 8.57 -12.25 -6.71
N THR A 71 9.59 -12.06 -7.52
CA THR A 71 10.94 -11.77 -7.03
C THR A 71 11.61 -10.69 -7.88
N PRO A 72 12.52 -9.88 -7.29
CA PRO A 72 13.25 -8.85 -8.03
C PRO A 72 14.01 -9.41 -9.24
N ASP A 73 14.53 -10.65 -9.14
CA ASP A 73 15.28 -11.28 -10.23
C ASP A 73 14.36 -11.71 -11.39
N GLU A 74 13.16 -12.21 -11.10
CA GLU A 74 12.16 -12.52 -12.12
C GLU A 74 11.65 -11.27 -12.84
N ILE A 75 11.41 -10.19 -12.08
CA ILE A 75 11.05 -8.90 -12.70
C ILE A 75 12.18 -8.42 -13.60
N ARG A 76 13.44 -8.47 -13.13
CA ARG A 76 14.61 -8.04 -13.90
C ARG A 76 14.78 -8.87 -15.18
N ALA A 77 14.57 -10.18 -15.10
CA ALA A 77 14.61 -11.07 -16.27
C ALA A 77 13.50 -10.76 -17.27
N GLY A 78 12.27 -10.52 -16.79
CA GLY A 78 11.14 -10.11 -17.62
C GLY A 78 11.36 -8.79 -18.35
N VAL A 79 11.88 -7.78 -17.64
CA VAL A 79 12.23 -6.47 -18.24
C VAL A 79 13.33 -6.65 -19.29
N SER A 80 14.37 -7.41 -19.00
CA SER A 80 15.45 -7.67 -19.97
C SER A 80 14.93 -8.37 -21.23
N ALA A 81 14.05 -9.35 -21.07
CA ALA A 81 13.43 -10.05 -22.19
C ALA A 81 12.52 -9.12 -23.03
N MET A 82 11.76 -8.25 -22.39
CA MET A 82 10.91 -7.26 -23.05
C MET A 82 11.75 -6.28 -23.86
N LEU A 83 12.82 -5.73 -23.27
CA LEU A 83 13.72 -4.79 -23.96
C LEU A 83 14.45 -5.43 -25.16
N ALA A 84 14.87 -6.69 -25.02
CA ALA A 84 15.58 -7.42 -26.07
C ALA A 84 14.76 -7.61 -27.37
N VAL A 85 13.44 -7.58 -27.28
CA VAL A 85 12.52 -7.66 -28.43
C VAL A 85 11.88 -6.32 -28.79
N SER A 86 12.41 -5.24 -28.27
CA SER A 86 11.94 -3.88 -28.58
C SER A 86 12.08 -3.58 -30.08
N PRO A 87 11.10 -2.89 -30.69
CA PRO A 87 11.19 -2.41 -32.06
C PRO A 87 12.20 -1.26 -32.23
N GLU A 88 12.68 -0.70 -31.13
CA GLU A 88 13.66 0.39 -31.14
C GLU A 88 15.07 -0.15 -30.93
N PRO A 89 16.05 0.27 -31.74
CA PRO A 89 17.42 -0.08 -31.52
C PRO A 89 17.93 0.54 -30.21
N ASP A 90 18.80 -0.18 -29.51
CA ASP A 90 19.45 0.29 -28.28
C ASP A 90 18.45 0.69 -27.15
N ALA A 91 17.32 -0.04 -27.05
CA ALA A 91 16.33 0.15 -26.00
C ALA A 91 16.89 -0.36 -24.67
N GLU A 92 17.16 0.54 -23.73
CA GLU A 92 17.74 0.24 -22.41
C GLU A 92 16.85 0.75 -21.25
N GLU A 93 16.02 1.77 -21.51
CA GLU A 93 15.22 2.46 -20.50
C GLU A 93 13.80 1.91 -20.44
N TRP A 94 13.28 1.82 -19.23
CA TRP A 94 11.94 1.33 -18.95
C TRP A 94 11.30 2.11 -17.79
N ALA A 95 9.96 2.01 -17.69
CA ALA A 95 9.20 2.51 -16.56
C ALA A 95 7.98 1.63 -16.30
N ILE A 96 7.46 1.68 -15.08
CA ILE A 96 6.20 1.04 -14.70
C ILE A 96 5.07 1.97 -15.13
N HIS A 97 4.27 1.55 -16.12
CA HIS A 97 3.17 2.37 -16.63
C HIS A 97 1.82 1.97 -16.06
N ASP A 98 1.70 0.74 -15.55
CA ASP A 98 0.46 0.23 -14.94
C ASP A 98 0.76 -0.89 -13.95
N TYR A 99 -0.20 -1.20 -13.08
CA TYR A 99 -0.07 -2.28 -12.12
C TYR A 99 -1.44 -2.78 -11.67
N GLU A 100 -1.53 -4.06 -11.34
CA GLU A 100 -2.74 -4.74 -10.88
C GLU A 100 -2.47 -5.62 -9.67
N GLY A 101 -3.49 -5.86 -8.85
CA GLY A 101 -3.41 -6.77 -7.69
C GLY A 101 -2.87 -6.11 -6.41
N PHE A 102 -2.54 -4.81 -6.41
CA PHE A 102 -1.98 -4.10 -5.25
C PHE A 102 -3.05 -3.53 -4.30
N GLN A 103 -4.27 -4.07 -4.29
CA GLN A 103 -5.34 -3.72 -3.34
C GLN A 103 -5.64 -2.21 -3.24
N GLY A 104 -5.38 -1.46 -4.32
CA GLY A 104 -5.51 0.00 -4.36
C GLY A 104 -4.38 0.78 -3.68
N ALA A 105 -3.26 0.14 -3.34
CA ALA A 105 -2.04 0.83 -2.97
C ALA A 105 -1.40 1.50 -4.18
N SER A 106 -0.74 2.63 -3.97
CA SER A 106 -0.02 3.36 -5.02
C SER A 106 1.36 2.75 -5.26
N LEU A 107 1.80 2.75 -6.51
CA LEU A 107 3.15 2.34 -6.88
C LEU A 107 3.78 3.43 -7.76
N SER A 108 5.02 3.82 -7.44
CA SER A 108 5.75 4.79 -8.24
C SER A 108 6.15 4.22 -9.60
N GLU A 109 6.11 5.06 -10.63
CA GLU A 109 6.57 4.73 -11.99
C GLU A 109 8.02 4.22 -12.03
N TYR A 110 8.84 4.69 -11.06
CA TYR A 110 10.26 4.32 -10.93
C TYR A 110 10.54 3.53 -9.65
N ALA A 111 9.56 2.82 -9.11
CA ALA A 111 9.77 1.96 -7.95
C ALA A 111 10.84 0.91 -8.24
N SER A 112 11.70 0.61 -7.26
CA SER A 112 12.65 -0.49 -7.39
C SER A 112 11.92 -1.83 -7.40
N PHE A 113 12.52 -2.84 -8.01
CA PHE A 113 11.91 -4.18 -8.05
C PHE A 113 11.77 -4.77 -6.64
N GLU A 114 12.70 -4.45 -5.76
CA GLU A 114 12.64 -4.80 -4.34
C GLU A 114 11.39 -4.18 -3.69
N THR A 115 11.16 -2.87 -3.88
CA THR A 115 9.97 -2.19 -3.35
C THR A 115 8.68 -2.78 -3.91
N VAL A 116 8.64 -3.12 -5.21
CA VAL A 116 7.47 -3.75 -5.85
C VAL A 116 7.15 -5.10 -5.20
N CYS A 117 8.17 -5.96 -5.02
CA CYS A 117 7.99 -7.28 -4.41
C CYS A 117 7.64 -7.18 -2.92
N ASP A 118 8.34 -6.33 -2.16
CA ASP A 118 8.09 -6.11 -0.74
C ASP A 118 6.66 -5.60 -0.47
N LEU A 119 6.15 -4.72 -1.34
CA LEU A 119 4.77 -4.25 -1.26
C LEU A 119 3.78 -5.37 -1.63
N ALA A 120 4.07 -6.14 -2.69
CA ALA A 120 3.23 -7.26 -3.10
C ALA A 120 3.11 -8.32 -1.98
N ASP A 121 4.22 -8.67 -1.34
CA ASP A 121 4.28 -9.61 -0.22
C ASP A 121 3.48 -9.08 0.99
N PHE A 122 3.69 -7.82 1.37
CA PHE A 122 2.96 -7.18 2.45
C PHE A 122 1.45 -7.17 2.21
N LEU A 123 1.02 -6.84 1.00
CA LEU A 123 -0.40 -6.82 0.63
C LEU A 123 -0.97 -8.24 0.52
N GLY A 124 -0.16 -9.22 0.11
CA GLY A 124 -0.53 -10.63 0.11
C GLY A 124 -0.81 -11.16 1.52
N GLU A 125 -0.04 -10.72 2.53
CA GLU A 125 -0.21 -11.10 3.92
C GLU A 125 -1.36 -10.36 4.60
N HIS A 126 -1.50 -9.05 4.35
CA HIS A 126 -2.38 -8.17 5.11
C HIS A 126 -3.61 -7.66 4.33
N GLY A 127 -3.71 -7.98 3.05
CA GLY A 127 -4.86 -7.68 2.20
C GLY A 127 -5.20 -6.19 2.13
N GLU A 128 -6.49 -5.90 2.07
CA GLU A 128 -7.02 -4.54 1.98
C GLU A 128 -6.63 -3.66 3.18
N MET A 129 -6.46 -4.26 4.36
CA MET A 129 -6.04 -3.51 5.55
C MET A 129 -4.58 -3.05 5.43
N GLY A 130 -3.70 -3.90 4.91
CA GLY A 130 -2.32 -3.52 4.57
C GLY A 130 -2.29 -2.33 3.61
N ALA A 131 -3.12 -2.35 2.56
CA ALA A 131 -3.23 -1.24 1.62
C ALA A 131 -3.75 0.06 2.26
N LYS A 132 -4.70 -0.03 3.20
CA LYS A 132 -5.19 1.14 3.96
C LYS A 132 -4.10 1.74 4.83
N LEU A 133 -3.32 0.91 5.53
CA LEU A 133 -2.18 1.36 6.34
C LEU A 133 -1.08 1.99 5.48
N TYR A 134 -0.69 1.34 4.41
CA TYR A 134 0.32 1.86 3.48
C TYR A 134 -0.04 3.27 3.01
N ARG A 135 -1.27 3.48 2.53
CA ARG A 135 -1.75 4.82 2.14
C ARG A 135 -1.84 5.80 3.31
N HIS A 136 -2.22 5.32 4.50
CA HIS A 136 -2.29 6.16 5.70
C HIS A 136 -0.93 6.77 6.07
N PHE A 137 0.13 6.01 5.87
CA PHE A 137 1.51 6.46 6.12
C PHE A 137 2.19 7.08 4.89
N GLY A 138 1.41 7.52 3.88
CA GLY A 138 1.94 8.22 2.72
C GLY A 138 2.82 7.36 1.83
N ASP A 139 2.41 6.10 1.65
CA ASP A 139 3.11 5.09 0.83
C ASP A 139 4.47 4.66 1.41
N ASP A 140 4.61 4.76 2.74
CA ASP A 140 5.77 4.28 3.49
C ASP A 140 5.52 2.86 4.02
N LEU A 141 6.17 1.88 3.39
CA LEU A 141 6.00 0.46 3.71
C LEU A 141 6.58 0.09 5.08
N GLU A 142 7.69 0.72 5.49
CA GLU A 142 8.30 0.47 6.80
C GLU A 142 7.40 0.92 7.93
N GLN A 143 6.78 2.10 7.79
CA GLN A 143 5.81 2.59 8.77
C GLN A 143 4.54 1.73 8.79
N ALA A 144 4.06 1.28 7.62
CA ALA A 144 2.90 0.39 7.54
C ALA A 144 3.17 -0.96 8.22
N ARG A 145 4.34 -1.55 8.01
CA ARG A 145 4.78 -2.79 8.68
C ARG A 145 4.88 -2.61 10.20
N ALA A 146 5.53 -1.53 10.65
CA ALA A 146 5.67 -1.23 12.06
C ALA A 146 4.31 -1.01 12.75
N ALA A 147 3.35 -0.37 12.06
CA ALA A 147 2.01 -0.19 12.59
C ALA A 147 1.25 -1.53 12.70
N PHE A 148 1.53 -2.48 11.81
CA PHE A 148 0.90 -3.79 11.86
C PHE A 148 1.34 -4.63 13.08
N GLU A 149 2.55 -4.37 13.63
CA GLU A 149 3.00 -4.98 14.89
C GLU A 149 2.11 -4.59 16.08
N ASP A 150 1.45 -3.44 16.01
CA ASP A 150 0.53 -2.92 17.02
C ASP A 150 -0.95 -3.20 16.69
N TYR A 151 -1.22 -4.13 15.77
CA TYR A 151 -2.59 -4.48 15.40
C TYR A 151 -3.31 -5.18 16.54
N ALA A 152 -4.32 -4.51 17.08
CA ALA A 152 -5.09 -5.02 18.23
C ALA A 152 -6.24 -5.96 17.82
N GLY A 153 -6.65 -5.96 16.54
CA GLY A 153 -7.71 -6.84 16.06
C GLY A 153 -8.93 -6.12 15.49
N GLU A 154 -9.97 -6.90 15.25
CA GLU A 154 -11.27 -6.41 14.76
C GLU A 154 -12.27 -6.33 15.92
N TYR A 155 -12.92 -5.19 16.05
CA TYR A 155 -13.91 -4.91 17.07
C TYR A 155 -15.24 -4.49 16.43
N ARG A 156 -16.34 -4.67 17.16
CA ARG A 156 -17.65 -4.18 16.70
C ARG A 156 -17.75 -2.66 16.77
N SER A 157 -17.06 -2.07 17.75
CA SER A 157 -16.96 -0.63 17.92
C SER A 157 -15.65 -0.23 18.58
N ALA A 158 -15.24 1.02 18.42
CA ALA A 158 -14.10 1.58 19.12
C ALA A 158 -14.32 1.63 20.64
N ALA A 159 -15.58 1.71 21.09
CA ALA A 159 -15.94 1.67 22.52
C ALA A 159 -15.66 0.29 23.13
N ASP A 160 -15.96 -0.81 22.42
CA ASP A 160 -15.67 -2.17 22.88
C ASP A 160 -14.14 -2.35 23.04
N PHE A 161 -13.36 -1.82 22.10
CA PHE A 161 -11.91 -1.84 22.22
C PHE A 161 -11.40 -0.99 23.38
N ALA A 162 -11.92 0.23 23.55
CA ALA A 162 -11.50 1.12 24.62
C ALA A 162 -11.74 0.50 26.01
N GLU A 163 -12.89 -0.17 26.18
CA GLU A 163 -13.21 -0.90 27.40
C GLU A 163 -12.18 -2.03 27.67
N GLU A 164 -11.94 -2.89 26.68
CA GLU A 164 -11.00 -4.00 26.79
C GLU A 164 -9.58 -3.50 27.06
N PHE A 165 -9.12 -2.52 26.28
CA PHE A 165 -7.79 -1.93 26.43
C PHE A 165 -7.57 -1.33 27.82
N MET A 166 -8.55 -0.60 28.37
CA MET A 166 -8.45 -0.02 29.70
C MET A 166 -8.42 -1.08 30.80
N ARG A 167 -9.16 -2.18 30.64
CA ARG A 167 -9.14 -3.30 31.59
C ARG A 167 -7.82 -4.07 31.54
N ASP A 168 -7.28 -4.30 30.34
CA ASP A 168 -6.04 -5.04 30.12
C ASP A 168 -4.80 -4.23 30.51
N SER A 169 -4.86 -2.89 30.43
CA SER A 169 -3.79 -2.00 30.88
C SER A 169 -3.56 -2.00 32.40
N GLY A 170 -4.34 -2.76 33.14
CA GLY A 170 -4.26 -2.85 34.61
C GLY A 170 -4.94 -1.68 35.32
N THR A 171 -5.77 -0.91 34.64
CA THR A 171 -6.58 0.13 35.27
C THR A 171 -7.63 -0.52 36.17
N GLU A 172 -7.48 -0.36 37.49
CA GLU A 172 -8.46 -0.86 38.44
C GLU A 172 -9.72 0.00 38.39
N ILE A 173 -10.80 -0.53 37.81
CA ILE A 173 -12.11 0.10 37.80
C ILE A 173 -12.93 -0.45 38.96
N PRO A 174 -13.25 0.39 39.98
CA PRO A 174 -14.12 -0.06 41.06
C PRO A 174 -15.49 -0.51 40.52
N PRO A 175 -16.02 -1.66 40.94
CA PRO A 175 -17.31 -2.16 40.45
C PRO A 175 -18.47 -1.17 40.57
N SER A 176 -18.39 -0.27 41.54
CA SER A 176 -19.38 0.81 41.75
C SER A 176 -19.34 1.93 40.70
N LEU A 177 -18.25 2.06 39.95
CA LEU A 177 -18.04 3.08 38.92
C LEU A 177 -18.16 2.50 37.50
N ASP A 178 -18.04 1.21 37.36
CA ASP A 178 -18.01 0.53 36.04
C ASP A 178 -19.22 0.90 35.16
N TYR A 179 -20.40 0.91 35.75
CA TYR A 179 -21.65 1.30 35.04
C TYR A 179 -21.69 2.75 34.58
N TYR A 180 -20.89 3.62 35.16
CA TYR A 180 -20.88 5.07 34.86
C TYR A 180 -19.83 5.49 33.86
N ILE A 181 -18.99 4.57 33.36
CA ILE A 181 -17.98 4.88 32.36
C ILE A 181 -18.61 4.97 30.98
N ASP A 182 -18.43 6.09 30.32
CA ASP A 182 -18.85 6.30 28.93
C ASP A 182 -17.74 5.91 27.97
N TRP A 183 -17.68 4.64 27.63
CA TRP A 183 -16.72 4.10 26.67
C TRP A 183 -16.88 4.69 25.26
N THR A 184 -18.11 5.12 24.92
CA THR A 184 -18.41 5.76 23.63
C THR A 184 -17.78 7.15 23.54
N ALA A 185 -17.68 7.85 24.64
CA ALA A 185 -16.98 9.13 24.72
C ALA A 185 -15.46 8.96 24.81
N LEU A 186 -14.97 7.91 25.49
CA LEU A 186 -13.54 7.67 25.68
C LEU A 186 -12.83 7.30 24.35
N ALA A 187 -13.43 6.44 23.54
CA ALA A 187 -12.77 5.95 22.32
C ALA A 187 -12.38 7.07 21.31
N PRO A 188 -13.24 8.06 21.01
CA PRO A 188 -12.85 9.21 20.19
C PRO A 188 -11.72 10.04 20.82
N ASP A 189 -11.70 10.21 22.14
CA ASP A 189 -10.64 10.94 22.83
C ASP A 189 -9.29 10.21 22.72
N MET A 190 -9.27 8.88 22.85
CA MET A 190 -8.09 8.07 22.62
C MET A 190 -7.57 8.20 21.19
N ALA A 191 -8.46 8.23 20.20
CA ALA A 191 -8.08 8.43 18.81
C ALA A 191 -7.53 9.85 18.55
N LEU A 192 -8.14 10.88 19.13
CA LEU A 192 -7.68 12.27 19.02
C LEU A 192 -6.32 12.48 19.72
N ASN A 193 -6.10 11.79 20.82
CA ASN A 193 -4.82 11.82 21.52
C ASN A 193 -3.74 10.97 20.81
N GLY A 194 -4.11 10.23 19.77
CA GLY A 194 -3.22 9.35 19.03
C GLY A 194 -2.85 8.07 19.79
N GLU A 195 -3.63 7.68 20.79
CA GLU A 195 -3.42 6.44 21.55
C GLU A 195 -3.88 5.20 20.76
N ILE A 196 -4.83 5.40 19.85
CA ILE A 196 -5.37 4.37 18.95
C ILE A 196 -5.56 4.91 17.54
N MET A 197 -5.48 4.01 16.54
CA MET A 197 -5.89 4.29 15.17
C MET A 197 -7.05 3.35 14.79
N VAL A 198 -8.07 3.91 14.13
CA VAL A 198 -9.31 3.20 13.79
C VAL A 198 -9.51 3.21 12.28
N PHE A 199 -9.61 2.03 11.68
CA PHE A 199 -9.92 1.84 10.26
C PHE A 199 -11.26 1.11 10.09
N GLN A 200 -11.99 1.48 9.03
CA GLN A 200 -13.29 0.87 8.67
C GLN A 200 -13.22 0.21 7.31
#